data_9bdc026784d85d4341aefcaf2f5f9fda
#
_entry.id   9bdc026784d85d4341aefcaf2f5f9fda
#
_cell.length_a   1.000
_cell.length_b   1.000
_cell.length_c   1.000
_cell.angle_alpha   90.00
_cell.angle_beta   90.00
_cell.angle_gamma   90.00
#
_symmetry.space_group_name_H-M   'P 1'
#
loop_
_entity.id
_entity.type
_entity.pdbx_description
1 polymer ?
#
loop_
_entity_poly.entity_id
_entity_poly.type
_entity_poly.pdbx_seq_one_letter_code
_entity_poly.pdbx_strand_id
1 'polypeptide(L)'
;NMFSAQIQKAHEFSRCEDRNQTAGHGEPLSPDQKTDETTREAILHALWDDEILRTMDYHEFDVRVKNRVVYLDGHIVNSSGQNRIINAIETIPGVLEIRNNLILDDKLTLEVAALLGQLEHVYRCKFFTGASHGVVSINGIVDKENIKMLAEMCAASHPNVRGVINNLRVLGNDLQSPNQPFQQPTIGETIYFLDGVAGVVKQVILNPNNRRVIAMTVQGKPIDQQQETKSLADGTSQSQERLIVIRMSTVRYITRISGFLRIGSKERNRYLDFDPSRFIPPSNDWTPPYPYCSE
;
A
#
# COMPACT_ATOMS: atom_id res chain seq x y z
N ASN A 1 -26.48 12.79 -5.25
CA ASN A 1 -25.57 12.60 -4.14
C ASN A 1 -24.15 12.60 -4.68
N MET A 2 -23.57 13.79 -4.71
CA MET A 2 -22.19 14.01 -5.15
C MET A 2 -21.25 13.39 -4.12
N PHE A 3 -20.46 12.43 -4.55
CA PHE A 3 -19.35 11.91 -3.79
C PHE A 3 -18.26 12.99 -3.77
N SER A 4 -18.09 13.66 -2.66
CA SER A 4 -16.89 14.47 -2.39
C SER A 4 -15.74 13.50 -2.14
N ALA A 5 -15.10 13.05 -3.20
CA ALA A 5 -13.86 12.31 -3.12
C ALA A 5 -12.71 13.30 -3.25
N GLN A 6 -11.78 13.28 -2.33
CA GLN A 6 -10.55 14.05 -2.46
C GLN A 6 -9.55 13.22 -3.24
N ILE A 7 -9.04 13.79 -4.32
CA ILE A 7 -7.81 13.30 -4.93
C ILE A 7 -6.64 13.94 -4.19
N GLN A 8 -5.82 13.10 -3.69
CA GLN A 8 -4.46 13.48 -3.48
C GLN A 8 -3.79 13.45 -4.87
N LYS A 9 -3.50 14.63 -5.41
CA LYS A 9 -2.77 14.75 -6.67
C LYS A 9 -1.53 13.91 -6.56
N ALA A 10 -1.33 13.03 -7.52
CA ALA A 10 -0.09 12.30 -7.71
C ALA A 10 1.11 13.20 -7.99
N HIS A 11 1.04 14.43 -7.59
CA HIS A 11 2.23 15.20 -7.67
C HIS A 11 3.32 14.57 -6.86
N GLU A 12 3.05 13.55 -6.04
CA GLU A 12 4.20 13.15 -5.26
C GLU A 12 3.87 12.10 -4.22
N PHE A 13 2.83 11.32 -4.47
CA PHE A 13 2.75 10.03 -3.85
C PHE A 13 3.39 8.97 -4.72
N SER A 14 4.65 9.18 -5.05
CA SER A 14 5.51 8.05 -5.26
C SER A 14 5.51 7.28 -3.93
N ARG A 15 5.45 5.95 -3.96
CA ARG A 15 6.15 5.16 -2.96
C ARG A 15 7.33 5.99 -2.52
N CYS A 16 7.72 5.98 -1.28
CA CYS A 16 9.01 6.53 -0.92
C CYS A 16 10.15 5.84 -1.68
N GLU A 17 9.87 5.29 -2.84
CA GLU A 17 10.72 4.63 -3.79
C GLU A 17 10.82 5.44 -5.07
N ASP A 18 12.05 5.78 -5.36
CA ASP A 18 12.62 6.00 -6.69
C ASP A 18 11.93 6.98 -7.66
N ARG A 19 12.33 8.22 -7.54
CA ARG A 19 12.47 9.10 -8.71
C ARG A 19 13.57 8.64 -9.70
N ASN A 20 14.11 7.43 -9.60
CA ASN A 20 15.26 7.01 -10.40
C ASN A 20 15.03 5.83 -11.34
N GLN A 21 13.78 5.52 -11.72
CA GLN A 21 13.53 4.61 -12.84
C GLN A 21 12.61 5.22 -13.90
N THR A 22 12.88 6.44 -14.33
CA THR A 22 12.62 6.79 -15.72
C THR A 22 13.86 6.43 -16.50
N ALA A 23 13.75 5.42 -17.36
CA ALA A 23 14.71 5.13 -18.40
C ALA A 23 14.82 6.33 -19.36
N GLY A 24 15.56 7.32 -18.98
CA GLY A 24 16.12 8.39 -19.79
C GLY A 24 17.61 8.23 -19.72
N HIS A 25 18.28 8.20 -20.86
CA HIS A 25 19.70 8.04 -21.09
C HIS A 25 20.58 8.52 -19.93
N GLY A 26 21.31 7.57 -19.30
CA GLY A 26 21.97 7.77 -18.04
C GLY A 26 23.02 8.87 -18.08
N GLU A 27 22.76 9.95 -17.39
CA GLU A 27 23.84 10.73 -16.81
C GLU A 27 24.58 9.85 -15.79
N PRO A 28 25.92 9.81 -15.82
CA PRO A 28 26.65 9.02 -14.84
C PRO A 28 26.35 9.53 -13.44
N LEU A 29 25.94 8.62 -12.55
CA LEU A 29 25.70 8.90 -11.14
C LEU A 29 26.86 9.69 -10.54
N SER A 30 26.54 10.70 -9.72
CA SER A 30 27.57 11.43 -8.99
C SER A 30 28.36 10.48 -8.07
N PRO A 31 29.59 10.83 -7.67
CA PRO A 31 30.38 9.99 -6.75
C PRO A 31 29.64 9.63 -5.47
N ASP A 32 28.84 10.56 -4.92
CA ASP A 32 28.07 10.36 -3.70
C ASP A 32 26.90 9.39 -3.93
N GLN A 33 26.20 9.50 -5.05
CA GLN A 33 25.14 8.56 -5.42
C GLN A 33 25.64 7.14 -5.66
N LYS A 34 26.83 6.98 -6.23
CA LYS A 34 27.47 5.66 -6.37
C LYS A 34 27.81 5.07 -5.01
N THR A 35 28.26 5.89 -4.07
CA THR A 35 28.59 5.46 -2.72
C THR A 35 27.32 5.03 -1.97
N ASP A 36 26.22 5.78 -2.07
CA ASP A 36 24.94 5.46 -1.45
C ASP A 36 24.35 4.15 -1.99
N GLU A 37 24.42 3.93 -3.33
CA GLU A 37 23.93 2.69 -3.92
C GLU A 37 24.77 1.48 -3.51
N THR A 38 26.09 1.61 -3.49
CA THR A 38 26.97 0.53 -3.02
C THR A 38 26.70 0.20 -1.54
N THR A 39 26.47 1.23 -0.71
CA THR A 39 26.11 1.04 0.70
C THR A 39 24.74 0.35 0.83
N ARG A 40 23.76 0.74 0.00
CA ARG A 40 22.44 0.11 -0.04
C ARG A 40 22.53 -1.37 -0.41
N GLU A 41 23.27 -1.70 -1.45
CA GLU A 41 23.50 -3.10 -1.86
C GLU A 41 24.15 -3.93 -0.74
N ALA A 42 25.17 -3.38 -0.06
CA ALA A 42 25.80 -4.06 1.06
C ALA A 42 24.83 -4.30 2.22
N ILE A 43 23.95 -3.33 2.53
CA ILE A 43 22.91 -3.48 3.53
C ILE A 43 21.93 -4.60 3.13
N LEU A 44 21.40 -4.56 1.91
CA LEU A 44 20.46 -5.57 1.42
C LEU A 44 21.05 -6.97 1.47
N HIS A 45 22.34 -7.11 1.14
CA HIS A 45 23.06 -8.39 1.23
C HIS A 45 23.15 -8.87 2.69
N ALA A 46 23.56 -8.00 3.62
CA ALA A 46 23.66 -8.35 5.02
C ALA A 46 22.30 -8.75 5.64
N LEU A 47 21.21 -8.06 5.25
CA LEU A 47 19.86 -8.40 5.68
C LEU A 47 19.35 -9.70 5.08
N TRP A 48 19.74 -10.01 3.84
CA TRP A 48 19.41 -11.29 3.18
C TRP A 48 20.11 -12.48 3.82
N ASP A 49 21.31 -12.30 4.33
CA ASP A 49 22.10 -13.36 4.97
C ASP A 49 21.51 -13.76 6.34
N ASP A 50 20.73 -12.88 6.99
CA ASP A 50 19.98 -13.24 8.21
C ASP A 50 18.76 -14.10 7.83
N GLU A 51 18.80 -15.39 8.19
CA GLU A 51 17.75 -16.36 7.85
C GLU A 51 16.37 -15.99 8.44
N ILE A 52 16.35 -15.40 9.64
CA ILE A 52 15.10 -15.00 10.30
C ILE A 52 14.51 -13.81 9.60
N LEU A 53 15.29 -12.76 9.31
CA LEU A 53 14.80 -11.61 8.57
C LEU A 53 14.33 -11.99 7.18
N ARG A 54 15.10 -12.82 6.48
CA ARG A 54 14.74 -13.28 5.12
C ARG A 54 13.40 -14.01 5.10
N THR A 55 13.09 -14.77 6.14
CA THR A 55 11.86 -15.57 6.21
C THR A 55 10.66 -14.76 6.64
N MET A 56 10.84 -13.79 7.55
CA MET A 56 9.73 -13.10 8.20
C MET A 56 9.47 -11.69 7.67
N ASP A 57 10.52 -10.89 7.51
CA ASP A 57 10.36 -9.44 7.35
C ASP A 57 11.00 -8.86 6.10
N TYR A 58 11.94 -9.56 5.43
CA TYR A 58 12.80 -8.99 4.39
C TYR A 58 12.06 -8.25 3.25
N HIS A 59 10.89 -8.71 2.88
CA HIS A 59 10.07 -8.10 1.84
C HIS A 59 9.05 -7.09 2.37
N GLU A 60 9.04 -6.82 3.67
CA GLU A 60 7.99 -6.07 4.33
C GLU A 60 8.41 -4.65 4.72
N PHE A 61 9.67 -4.30 4.49
CA PHE A 61 10.19 -2.96 4.68
C PHE A 61 11.12 -2.53 3.55
N ASP A 62 11.33 -1.24 3.43
CA ASP A 62 12.19 -0.61 2.45
C ASP A 62 13.45 -0.05 3.09
N VAL A 63 14.56 -0.13 2.36
CA VAL A 63 15.85 0.44 2.73
C VAL A 63 16.27 1.46 1.68
N ARG A 64 16.39 2.71 2.07
CA ARG A 64 16.90 3.79 1.23
C ARG A 64 18.14 4.39 1.85
N VAL A 65 19.14 4.72 1.02
CA VAL A 65 20.36 5.40 1.47
C VAL A 65 20.48 6.72 0.73
N LYS A 66 20.67 7.81 1.46
CA LYS A 66 20.90 9.13 0.90
C LYS A 66 21.88 9.89 1.75
N ASN A 67 22.99 10.33 1.15
CA ASN A 67 24.07 11.02 1.86
C ASN A 67 24.58 10.23 3.08
N ARG A 68 24.72 8.91 2.95
CA ARG A 68 25.15 7.99 4.02
C ARG A 68 24.17 7.86 5.18
N VAL A 69 22.95 8.41 5.07
CA VAL A 69 21.86 8.22 6.01
C VAL A 69 20.94 7.12 5.49
N VAL A 70 20.69 6.11 6.32
CA VAL A 70 19.82 4.99 6.00
C VAL A 70 18.41 5.31 6.51
N TYR A 71 17.42 5.21 5.64
CA TYR A 71 16.00 5.35 5.96
C TYR A 71 15.36 3.98 5.89
N LEU A 72 14.68 3.60 6.97
CA LEU A 72 13.94 2.35 7.09
C LEU A 72 12.46 2.67 7.22
N ASP A 73 11.65 2.20 6.28
CA ASP A 73 10.21 2.42 6.26
C ASP A 73 9.49 1.10 5.99
N GLY A 74 8.36 0.85 6.63
CA GLY A 74 7.55 -0.35 6.41
C GLY A 74 7.05 -1.00 7.68
N HIS A 75 6.55 -2.22 7.57
CA HIS A 75 6.04 -3.02 8.68
C HIS A 75 6.95 -4.19 8.95
N ILE A 76 7.14 -4.50 10.22
CA ILE A 76 7.86 -5.70 10.69
C ILE A 76 7.10 -6.33 11.84
N VAL A 77 7.31 -7.61 12.06
CA VAL A 77 6.55 -8.39 13.03
C VAL A 77 6.72 -7.86 14.46
N ASN A 78 7.95 -7.59 14.89
CA ASN A 78 8.23 -7.23 16.28
C ASN A 78 9.58 -6.50 16.46
N SER A 79 9.83 -6.07 17.70
CA SER A 79 11.07 -5.39 18.09
C SER A 79 12.35 -6.24 17.94
N SER A 80 12.24 -7.56 17.99
CA SER A 80 13.41 -8.44 17.76
C SER A 80 13.88 -8.35 16.31
N GLY A 81 12.95 -8.35 15.35
CA GLY A 81 13.25 -8.10 13.94
C GLY A 81 13.86 -6.72 13.72
N GLN A 82 13.29 -5.68 14.35
CA GLN A 82 13.84 -4.32 14.29
C GLN A 82 15.30 -4.26 14.76
N ASN A 83 15.61 -4.85 15.90
CA ASN A 83 16.95 -4.86 16.44
C ASN A 83 17.95 -5.61 15.53
N ARG A 84 17.52 -6.72 14.91
CA ARG A 84 18.34 -7.45 13.92
C ARG A 84 18.67 -6.58 12.73
N ILE A 85 17.68 -5.87 12.18
CA ILE A 85 17.87 -4.95 11.06
C ILE A 85 18.87 -3.86 11.42
N ILE A 86 18.67 -3.19 12.55
CA ILE A 86 19.56 -2.10 13.00
C ILE A 86 20.99 -2.62 13.22
N ASN A 87 21.15 -3.73 13.93
CA ASN A 87 22.46 -4.31 14.20
C ASN A 87 23.19 -4.70 12.89
N ALA A 88 22.47 -5.27 11.93
CA ALA A 88 23.09 -5.61 10.63
C ALA A 88 23.57 -4.35 9.90
N ILE A 89 22.79 -3.27 9.91
CA ILE A 89 23.14 -2.02 9.23
C ILE A 89 24.31 -1.30 9.92
N GLU A 90 24.37 -1.32 11.26
CA GLU A 90 25.44 -0.69 12.04
C GLU A 90 26.82 -1.29 11.75
N THR A 91 26.87 -2.54 11.25
CA THR A 91 28.13 -3.18 10.86
C THR A 91 28.64 -2.73 9.50
N ILE A 92 27.85 -2.05 8.68
CA ILE A 92 28.19 -1.65 7.31
C ILE A 92 29.04 -0.38 7.32
N PRO A 93 30.25 -0.42 6.77
CA PRO A 93 31.11 0.76 6.68
C PRO A 93 30.45 1.84 5.81
N GLY A 94 30.50 3.07 6.28
CA GLY A 94 30.00 4.20 5.50
C GLY A 94 28.63 4.71 5.94
N VAL A 95 27.86 3.97 6.71
CA VAL A 95 26.62 4.43 7.34
C VAL A 95 26.94 5.48 8.41
N LEU A 96 26.28 6.63 8.30
CA LEU A 96 26.44 7.74 9.25
C LEU A 96 25.31 7.81 10.28
N GLU A 97 24.08 7.58 9.83
CA GLU A 97 22.86 7.69 10.65
C GLU A 97 21.83 6.68 10.14
N ILE A 98 21.00 6.14 11.06
CA ILE A 98 19.86 5.29 10.72
C ILE A 98 18.59 6.03 11.18
N ARG A 99 17.70 6.33 10.24
CA ARG A 99 16.36 6.86 10.50
C ARG A 99 15.35 5.73 10.40
N ASN A 100 14.92 5.30 11.57
CA ASN A 100 14.06 4.14 11.73
C ASN A 100 12.59 4.57 11.86
N ASN A 101 11.82 4.36 10.79
CA ASN A 101 10.38 4.57 10.73
C ASN A 101 9.62 3.23 10.63
N LEU A 102 10.25 2.13 11.04
CA LEU A 102 9.60 0.82 11.00
C LEU A 102 8.44 0.75 12.00
N ILE A 103 7.32 0.25 11.53
CA ILE A 103 6.11 0.03 12.31
C ILE A 103 6.11 -1.42 12.79
N LEU A 104 5.97 -1.60 14.11
CA LEU A 104 5.92 -2.91 14.73
C LEU A 104 4.48 -3.42 14.79
N ASP A 105 4.21 -4.58 14.21
CA ASP A 105 2.86 -5.15 14.18
C ASP A 105 2.34 -5.57 15.56
N ASP A 106 3.22 -6.02 16.45
CA ASP A 106 2.88 -6.29 17.85
C ASP A 106 2.39 -5.03 18.57
N LYS A 107 3.06 -3.90 18.36
CA LYS A 107 2.67 -2.60 18.90
C LYS A 107 1.37 -2.11 18.25
N LEU A 108 1.27 -2.21 16.93
CA LEU A 108 0.06 -1.85 16.18
C LEU A 108 -1.16 -2.64 16.67
N THR A 109 -0.98 -3.94 16.96
CA THR A 109 -2.04 -4.78 17.55
C THR A 109 -2.56 -4.18 18.87
N LEU A 110 -1.67 -3.75 19.77
CA LEU A 110 -2.06 -3.17 21.04
C LEU A 110 -2.72 -1.79 20.87
N GLU A 111 -2.22 -0.97 19.96
CA GLU A 111 -2.76 0.36 19.67
C GLU A 111 -4.20 0.24 19.12
N VAL A 112 -4.43 -0.68 18.19
CA VAL A 112 -5.78 -0.94 17.66
C VAL A 112 -6.70 -1.57 18.70
N ALA A 113 -6.20 -2.49 19.53
CA ALA A 113 -6.97 -3.04 20.64
C ALA A 113 -7.44 -1.94 21.62
N ALA A 114 -6.58 -0.98 21.92
CA ALA A 114 -6.93 0.16 22.77
C ALA A 114 -8.04 1.04 22.14
N LEU A 115 -7.97 1.28 20.82
CA LEU A 115 -9.04 2.01 20.12
C LEU A 115 -10.37 1.26 20.18
N LEU A 116 -10.35 -0.06 19.98
CA LEU A 116 -11.55 -0.89 20.02
C LEU A 116 -12.12 -1.04 21.46
N GLY A 117 -11.30 -0.87 22.48
CA GLY A 117 -11.71 -0.96 23.89
C GLY A 117 -12.85 -0.01 24.26
N GLN A 118 -12.96 1.15 23.62
CA GLN A 118 -14.09 2.06 23.81
C GLN A 118 -15.41 1.43 23.32
N LEU A 119 -15.37 0.75 22.17
CA LEU A 119 -16.54 0.05 21.63
C LEU A 119 -16.91 -1.16 22.50
N GLU A 120 -15.90 -1.90 23.00
CA GLU A 120 -16.15 -3.02 23.93
C GLU A 120 -16.92 -2.57 25.16
N HIS A 121 -16.53 -1.44 25.73
CA HIS A 121 -17.21 -0.89 26.92
C HIS A 121 -18.66 -0.48 26.63
N VAL A 122 -18.88 0.21 25.51
CA VAL A 122 -20.20 0.73 25.14
C VAL A 122 -21.17 -0.39 24.75
N TYR A 123 -20.69 -1.36 23.97
CA TYR A 123 -21.52 -2.43 23.39
C TYR A 123 -21.45 -3.75 24.16
N ARG A 124 -20.68 -3.82 25.24
CA ARG A 124 -20.49 -5.00 26.09
C ARG A 124 -20.08 -6.25 25.30
N CYS A 125 -19.22 -6.08 24.32
CA CYS A 125 -18.66 -7.14 23.50
C CYS A 125 -17.13 -7.27 23.73
N LYS A 126 -16.50 -8.27 23.11
CA LYS A 126 -15.05 -8.47 23.14
C LYS A 126 -14.50 -8.60 21.73
N PHE A 127 -13.40 -7.90 21.47
CA PHE A 127 -12.65 -8.00 20.24
C PHE A 127 -11.30 -8.64 20.48
N PHE A 128 -10.90 -9.51 19.57
CA PHE A 128 -9.56 -10.10 19.53
C PHE A 128 -8.87 -9.58 18.28
N THR A 129 -7.79 -8.87 18.47
CA THR A 129 -7.03 -8.23 17.38
C THR A 129 -5.71 -8.93 17.16
N GLY A 130 -5.25 -8.89 15.93
CA GLY A 130 -3.90 -9.26 15.53
C GLY A 130 -3.49 -8.40 14.35
N ALA A 131 -2.20 -8.16 14.16
CA ALA A 131 -1.69 -7.47 12.99
C ALA A 131 -0.59 -8.30 12.32
N SER A 132 -0.53 -8.21 11.01
CA SER A 132 0.53 -8.80 10.19
C SER A 132 0.78 -7.89 9.01
N HIS A 133 1.97 -7.32 8.94
CA HIS A 133 2.41 -6.39 7.88
C HIS A 133 1.41 -5.24 7.63
N GLY A 134 0.93 -4.65 8.73
CA GLY A 134 -0.03 -3.55 8.71
C GLY A 134 -1.48 -3.95 8.45
N VAL A 135 -1.76 -5.22 8.21
CA VAL A 135 -3.13 -5.73 8.06
C VAL A 135 -3.64 -6.22 9.40
N VAL A 136 -4.67 -5.57 9.93
CA VAL A 136 -5.28 -5.89 11.22
C VAL A 136 -6.44 -6.86 11.03
N SER A 137 -6.44 -7.96 11.77
CA SER A 137 -7.58 -8.86 11.89
C SER A 137 -8.37 -8.57 13.16
N ILE A 138 -9.70 -8.53 13.05
CA ILE A 138 -10.62 -8.37 14.18
C ILE A 138 -11.50 -9.60 14.25
N ASN A 139 -11.47 -10.29 15.39
CA ASN A 139 -12.25 -11.48 15.65
C ASN A 139 -13.14 -11.27 16.88
N GLY A 140 -14.26 -12.00 16.97
CA GLY A 140 -15.19 -11.93 18.08
C GLY A 140 -16.63 -12.15 17.67
N ILE A 141 -17.55 -11.92 18.62
CA ILE A 141 -18.99 -12.04 18.42
C ILE A 141 -19.64 -10.74 18.84
N VAL A 142 -20.54 -10.22 18.01
CA VAL A 142 -21.30 -8.99 18.27
C VAL A 142 -22.80 -9.23 18.05
N ASP A 143 -23.63 -8.41 18.68
CA ASP A 143 -25.07 -8.58 18.61
C ASP A 143 -25.70 -8.01 17.33
N LYS A 144 -25.01 -7.04 16.69
CA LYS A 144 -25.56 -6.28 15.56
C LYS A 144 -24.51 -5.98 14.49
N GLU A 145 -24.96 -5.94 13.25
CA GLU A 145 -24.10 -5.62 12.08
C GLU A 145 -23.48 -4.22 12.17
N ASN A 146 -24.17 -3.24 12.74
CA ASN A 146 -23.60 -1.90 12.90
C ASN A 146 -22.38 -1.89 13.83
N ILE A 147 -22.29 -2.76 14.84
CA ILE A 147 -21.13 -2.87 15.72
C ILE A 147 -19.93 -3.43 14.92
N LYS A 148 -20.19 -4.41 14.07
CA LYS A 148 -19.19 -4.97 13.16
C LYS A 148 -18.61 -3.89 12.24
N MET A 149 -19.48 -3.05 11.66
CA MET A 149 -19.04 -1.92 10.81
C MET A 149 -18.26 -0.88 11.61
N LEU A 150 -18.72 -0.51 12.81
CA LEU A 150 -18.03 0.46 13.65
C LEU A 150 -16.64 -0.01 14.07
N ALA A 151 -16.50 -1.29 14.43
CA ALA A 151 -15.21 -1.88 14.79
C ALA A 151 -14.22 -1.81 13.62
N GLU A 152 -14.68 -2.12 12.41
CA GLU A 152 -13.86 -2.01 11.20
C GLU A 152 -13.44 -0.56 10.92
N MET A 153 -14.39 0.37 11.00
CA MET A 153 -14.09 1.80 10.80
C MET A 153 -13.10 2.32 11.86
N CYS A 154 -13.27 1.90 13.10
CA CYS A 154 -12.39 2.28 14.21
C CYS A 154 -10.96 1.78 13.97
N ALA A 155 -10.79 0.50 13.64
CA ALA A 155 -9.46 -0.03 13.33
C ALA A 155 -8.84 0.64 12.10
N ALA A 156 -9.62 0.84 11.03
CA ALA A 156 -9.16 1.50 9.82
C ALA A 156 -8.84 3.00 10.00
N SER A 157 -9.24 3.61 11.10
CA SER A 157 -8.90 5.01 11.41
C SER A 157 -7.46 5.18 11.91
N HIS A 158 -6.82 4.10 12.34
CA HIS A 158 -5.43 4.15 12.82
C HIS A 158 -4.48 4.43 11.64
N PRO A 159 -3.57 5.41 11.74
CA PRO A 159 -2.73 5.86 10.62
C PRO A 159 -1.81 4.76 10.05
N ASN A 160 -1.38 3.83 10.88
CA ASN A 160 -0.47 2.75 10.50
C ASN A 160 -1.19 1.48 10.01
N VAL A 161 -2.52 1.47 9.99
CA VAL A 161 -3.30 0.33 9.48
C VAL A 161 -3.40 0.39 7.97
N ARG A 162 -2.83 -0.60 7.32
CA ARG A 162 -2.87 -0.76 5.87
C ARG A 162 -4.13 -1.48 5.39
N GLY A 163 -4.68 -2.36 6.21
CA GLY A 163 -5.89 -3.12 5.89
C GLY A 163 -6.57 -3.64 7.14
N VAL A 164 -7.86 -3.99 7.03
CA VAL A 164 -8.64 -4.62 8.10
C VAL A 164 -9.37 -5.84 7.57
N ILE A 165 -9.14 -6.99 8.21
CA ILE A 165 -9.89 -8.22 8.00
C ILE A 165 -10.88 -8.36 9.14
N ASN A 166 -12.15 -8.09 8.85
CA ASN A 166 -13.21 -8.12 9.85
C ASN A 166 -13.90 -9.49 9.91
N ASN A 167 -13.45 -10.34 10.82
CA ASN A 167 -13.98 -11.68 11.06
C ASN A 167 -15.05 -11.71 12.17
N LEU A 168 -15.60 -10.56 12.55
CA LEU A 168 -16.66 -10.52 13.57
C LEU A 168 -17.90 -11.28 13.09
N ARG A 169 -18.43 -12.16 13.96
CA ARG A 169 -19.68 -12.86 13.74
C ARG A 169 -20.82 -12.12 14.44
N VAL A 170 -21.95 -12.00 13.75
CA VAL A 170 -23.16 -11.39 14.29
C VAL A 170 -24.08 -12.49 14.82
N LEU A 171 -24.55 -12.37 16.05
CA LEU A 171 -25.48 -13.32 16.65
C LEU A 171 -26.77 -13.47 15.81
N GLY A 172 -27.16 -14.69 15.52
CA GLY A 172 -28.39 -14.99 14.76
C GLY A 172 -28.28 -14.79 13.24
N ASN A 173 -27.10 -14.48 12.71
CA ASN A 173 -26.87 -14.34 11.28
C ASN A 173 -25.79 -15.33 10.81
N ASP A 174 -26.20 -16.56 10.51
CA ASP A 174 -25.29 -17.60 10.01
C ASP A 174 -24.90 -17.45 8.54
N LEU A 175 -25.58 -16.59 7.80
CA LEU A 175 -25.29 -16.30 6.40
C LEU A 175 -24.31 -15.12 6.31
N GLN A 176 -23.07 -15.36 6.61
CA GLN A 176 -22.04 -14.35 6.44
C GLN A 176 -21.72 -14.17 4.96
N SER A 177 -22.09 -13.04 4.40
CA SER A 177 -21.42 -12.53 3.20
C SER A 177 -19.94 -12.38 3.52
N PRO A 178 -19.02 -12.92 2.73
CA PRO A 178 -17.61 -12.70 2.97
C PRO A 178 -17.35 -11.19 2.93
N ASN A 179 -17.03 -10.61 4.08
CA ASN A 179 -16.66 -9.21 4.14
C ASN A 179 -15.46 -8.98 3.24
N GLN A 180 -15.56 -7.96 2.41
CA GLN A 180 -14.38 -7.49 1.70
C GLN A 180 -13.44 -6.87 2.74
N PRO A 181 -12.20 -7.35 2.84
CA PRO A 181 -11.25 -6.74 3.74
C PRO A 181 -11.04 -5.29 3.34
N PHE A 182 -10.90 -4.41 4.33
CA PHE A 182 -10.39 -3.07 4.09
C PHE A 182 -8.93 -3.21 3.64
N GLN A 183 -8.61 -2.69 2.47
CA GLN A 183 -7.28 -2.79 1.89
C GLN A 183 -6.89 -1.47 1.26
N GLN A 184 -5.63 -1.10 1.41
CA GLN A 184 -5.07 0.10 0.81
C GLN A 184 -3.95 -0.30 -0.17
N PRO A 185 -4.17 -0.17 -1.48
CA PRO A 185 -3.15 -0.47 -2.48
C PRO A 185 -1.97 0.49 -2.33
N THR A 186 -0.77 0.03 -2.62
CA THR A 186 0.42 0.88 -2.67
C THR A 186 0.56 1.51 -4.05
N ILE A 187 0.98 2.77 -4.13
CA ILE A 187 1.32 3.40 -5.42
C ILE A 187 2.56 2.68 -5.99
N GLY A 188 2.55 2.40 -7.29
CA GLY A 188 3.56 1.56 -7.95
C GLY A 188 3.27 0.06 -7.88
N GLU A 189 2.29 -0.38 -7.10
CA GLU A 189 1.91 -1.78 -6.98
C GLU A 189 1.37 -2.33 -8.30
N THR A 190 1.76 -3.57 -8.63
CA THR A 190 1.23 -4.27 -9.81
C THR A 190 -0.15 -4.84 -9.51
N ILE A 191 -1.12 -4.49 -10.34
CA ILE A 191 -2.49 -5.01 -10.26
C ILE A 191 -2.75 -5.95 -11.42
N TYR A 192 -3.21 -7.16 -11.12
CA TYR A 192 -3.57 -8.16 -12.10
C TYR A 192 -5.08 -8.21 -12.33
N PHE A 193 -5.47 -8.10 -13.58
CA PHE A 193 -6.83 -8.39 -14.01
C PHE A 193 -7.10 -9.89 -13.94
N LEU A 194 -8.37 -10.29 -13.97
CA LEU A 194 -8.78 -11.71 -13.87
C LEU A 194 -8.16 -12.62 -14.94
N ASP A 195 -7.85 -12.05 -16.10
CA ASP A 195 -7.22 -12.72 -17.24
C ASP A 195 -5.68 -12.63 -17.24
N GLY A 196 -5.09 -12.21 -16.12
CA GLY A 196 -3.63 -12.16 -15.92
C GLY A 196 -2.93 -10.94 -16.54
N VAL A 197 -3.65 -10.05 -17.22
CA VAL A 197 -3.08 -8.79 -17.72
C VAL A 197 -2.73 -7.91 -16.51
N ALA A 198 -1.56 -7.29 -16.55
CA ALA A 198 -1.07 -6.44 -15.48
C ALA A 198 -1.25 -4.95 -15.79
N GLY A 199 -1.47 -4.18 -14.75
CA GLY A 199 -1.41 -2.72 -14.73
C GLY A 199 -0.67 -2.25 -13.48
N VAL A 200 -0.37 -0.96 -13.38
CA VAL A 200 0.34 -0.37 -12.25
C VAL A 200 -0.54 0.70 -11.60
N VAL A 201 -0.63 0.67 -10.29
CA VAL A 201 -1.31 1.72 -9.52
C VAL A 201 -0.50 3.02 -9.60
N LYS A 202 -1.12 4.08 -10.12
CA LYS A 202 -0.47 5.40 -10.23
C LYS A 202 -0.94 6.36 -9.16
N GLN A 203 -2.20 6.24 -8.75
CA GLN A 203 -2.79 7.14 -7.76
C GLN A 203 -3.87 6.40 -6.99
N VAL A 204 -4.18 6.91 -5.81
CA VAL A 204 -5.31 6.44 -5.02
C VAL A 204 -6.29 7.58 -4.80
N ILE A 205 -7.57 7.25 -4.72
CA ILE A 205 -8.65 8.18 -4.42
C ILE A 205 -9.16 7.85 -3.04
N LEU A 206 -9.00 8.81 -2.12
CA LEU A 206 -9.30 8.66 -0.71
C LEU A 206 -10.62 9.33 -0.35
N ASN A 207 -11.35 8.75 0.57
CA ASN A 207 -12.46 9.43 1.24
C ASN A 207 -11.87 10.28 2.38
N PRO A 208 -12.06 11.62 2.36
CA PRO A 208 -11.45 12.51 3.34
C PRO A 208 -11.93 12.28 4.77
N ASN A 209 -13.17 11.78 4.93
CA ASN A 209 -13.80 11.65 6.25
C ASN A 209 -13.29 10.43 7.02
N ASN A 210 -12.98 9.33 6.33
CA ASN A 210 -12.55 8.09 6.97
C ASN A 210 -11.17 7.62 6.51
N ARG A 211 -10.49 8.41 5.65
CA ARG A 211 -9.16 8.14 5.11
C ARG A 211 -9.02 6.82 4.34
N ARG A 212 -10.14 6.23 3.89
CA ARG A 212 -10.13 4.99 3.13
C ARG A 212 -9.94 5.25 1.65
N VAL A 213 -9.18 4.37 1.00
CA VAL A 213 -9.14 4.31 -0.46
C VAL A 213 -10.48 3.79 -0.97
N ILE A 214 -11.14 4.57 -1.82
CA ILE A 214 -12.41 4.21 -2.46
C ILE A 214 -12.21 3.76 -3.91
N ALA A 215 -11.14 4.24 -4.55
CA ALA A 215 -10.74 3.84 -5.88
C ALA A 215 -9.23 4.06 -6.06
N MET A 216 -8.68 3.48 -7.10
CA MET A 216 -7.31 3.69 -7.55
C MET A 216 -7.29 3.96 -9.04
N THR A 217 -6.27 4.65 -9.51
CA THR A 217 -6.01 4.77 -10.94
C THR A 217 -4.97 3.74 -11.34
N VAL A 218 -5.26 3.02 -12.40
CA VAL A 218 -4.39 1.96 -12.92
C VAL A 218 -3.99 2.29 -14.35
N GLN A 219 -2.68 2.31 -14.58
CA GLN A 219 -2.08 2.43 -15.89
C GLN A 219 -1.82 1.01 -16.42
N GLY A 220 -2.39 0.68 -17.56
CA GLY A 220 -2.18 -0.61 -18.21
C GLY A 220 -1.72 -0.44 -19.63
N LYS A 221 -0.87 -1.35 -20.12
CA LYS A 221 -0.52 -1.39 -21.53
C LYS A 221 -1.78 -1.66 -22.38
N PRO A 222 -1.93 -1.05 -23.56
CA PRO A 222 -3.01 -1.37 -24.49
C PRO A 222 -2.94 -2.87 -24.86
N ILE A 223 -4.11 -3.53 -24.90
CA ILE A 223 -4.21 -4.96 -25.22
C ILE A 223 -3.88 -5.22 -26.70
N ASP A 224 -3.97 -4.20 -27.55
CA ASP A 224 -3.88 -4.32 -29.00
C ASP A 224 -2.45 -4.53 -29.55
N GLN A 225 -1.40 -4.48 -28.70
CA GLN A 225 -0.02 -4.67 -29.15
C GLN A 225 0.40 -6.13 -29.39
N GLN A 226 -0.48 -7.11 -29.21
CA GLN A 226 -0.19 -8.51 -29.59
C GLN A 226 -0.59 -8.86 -31.04
N GLN A 227 -1.19 -7.96 -31.79
CA GLN A 227 -1.60 -8.21 -33.19
C GLN A 227 -0.94 -7.30 -34.24
N GLU A 228 -0.09 -6.35 -33.88
CA GLU A 228 0.60 -5.50 -34.86
C GLU A 228 2.03 -5.97 -35.18
N THR A 229 2.18 -7.21 -35.64
CA THR A 229 3.32 -7.60 -36.46
C THR A 229 2.98 -7.53 -37.95
N LYS A 230 2.30 -6.46 -38.41
CA LYS A 230 2.19 -6.16 -39.87
C LYS A 230 1.60 -4.76 -40.07
N SER A 231 2.42 -3.74 -39.94
CA SER A 231 2.45 -2.63 -40.91
C SER A 231 3.60 -1.69 -40.51
N LEU A 232 4.70 -1.87 -41.21
CA LEU A 232 5.74 -0.88 -41.35
C LEU A 232 5.19 0.23 -42.25
N ALA A 233 4.84 1.38 -41.67
CA ALA A 233 4.90 2.72 -42.26
C ALA A 233 4.07 3.70 -41.43
N ASP A 234 4.74 4.60 -40.88
CA ASP A 234 4.47 5.92 -40.32
C ASP A 234 4.75 6.04 -38.81
N GLY A 235 5.92 6.65 -38.57
CA GLY A 235 6.30 7.06 -37.23
C GLY A 235 5.39 8.18 -36.73
N THR A 236 4.68 7.90 -35.67
CA THR A 236 4.17 8.74 -34.57
C THR A 236 2.87 8.13 -34.03
N SER A 237 2.96 7.00 -33.41
CA SER A 237 1.92 6.55 -32.47
C SER A 237 2.53 6.48 -31.09
N GLN A 238 2.60 7.62 -30.39
CA GLN A 238 2.64 7.62 -28.94
C GLN A 238 1.33 6.99 -28.48
N SER A 239 1.35 5.69 -28.19
CA SER A 239 0.25 5.02 -27.52
C SER A 239 0.12 5.66 -26.13
N GLN A 240 -0.78 6.64 -26.01
CA GLN A 240 -1.11 7.26 -24.73
C GLN A 240 -1.59 6.15 -23.79
N GLU A 241 -0.77 5.80 -22.82
CA GLU A 241 -1.10 4.83 -21.80
C GLU A 241 -2.33 5.36 -21.03
N ARG A 242 -3.44 4.66 -21.18
CA ARG A 242 -4.71 5.05 -20.60
C ARG A 242 -4.69 4.84 -19.09
N LEU A 243 -5.04 5.87 -18.33
CA LEU A 243 -5.18 5.84 -16.89
C LEU A 243 -6.67 5.67 -16.54
N ILE A 244 -7.03 4.50 -16.02
CA ILE A 244 -8.43 4.16 -15.69
C ILE A 244 -8.66 4.19 -14.18
N VAL A 245 -9.88 4.57 -13.79
CA VAL A 245 -10.32 4.57 -12.39
C VAL A 245 -10.97 3.23 -12.04
N ILE A 246 -10.39 2.50 -11.10
CA ILE A 246 -10.89 1.22 -10.59
C ILE A 246 -11.37 1.38 -9.16
N ARG A 247 -12.63 1.03 -8.88
CA ARG A 247 -13.20 1.08 -7.53
C ARG A 247 -12.65 -0.05 -6.68
N MET A 248 -12.42 0.20 -5.39
CA MET A 248 -11.96 -0.83 -4.45
C MET A 248 -12.92 -2.02 -4.34
N SER A 249 -14.21 -1.84 -4.63
CA SER A 249 -15.19 -2.94 -4.67
C SER A 249 -14.89 -4.01 -5.73
N THR A 250 -14.10 -3.69 -6.76
CA THR A 250 -13.68 -4.65 -7.79
C THR A 250 -12.37 -5.36 -7.46
N VAL A 251 -11.70 -4.96 -6.39
CA VAL A 251 -10.49 -5.62 -5.90
C VAL A 251 -10.88 -6.91 -5.20
N ARG A 252 -10.24 -8.01 -5.56
CA ARG A 252 -10.44 -9.30 -4.92
C ARG A 252 -9.62 -9.41 -3.64
N TYR A 253 -8.34 -9.12 -3.74
CA TYR A 253 -7.40 -9.00 -2.62
C TYR A 253 -6.14 -8.26 -3.07
N ILE A 254 -5.44 -7.70 -2.11
CA ILE A 254 -4.16 -7.01 -2.29
C ILE A 254 -3.16 -7.67 -1.35
N THR A 255 -2.01 -8.01 -1.90
CA THR A 255 -0.82 -8.37 -1.13
C THR A 255 0.06 -7.12 -0.99
N ARG A 256 1.22 -7.23 -0.40
CA ARG A 256 2.16 -6.12 -0.34
C ARG A 256 2.72 -5.70 -1.70
N ILE A 257 2.93 -6.66 -2.57
CA ILE A 257 3.64 -6.48 -3.85
C ILE A 257 2.72 -6.48 -5.07
N SER A 258 1.50 -6.99 -4.93
CA SER A 258 0.56 -7.10 -6.05
C SER A 258 -0.89 -7.17 -5.57
N GLY A 259 -1.79 -6.67 -6.41
CA GLY A 259 -3.22 -6.78 -6.21
C GLY A 259 -3.90 -7.58 -7.33
N PHE A 260 -5.09 -8.09 -7.04
CA PHE A 260 -5.87 -8.92 -7.97
C PHE A 260 -7.30 -8.41 -8.07
N LEU A 261 -7.75 -8.23 -9.28
CA LEU A 261 -9.10 -7.74 -9.59
C LEU A 261 -10.07 -8.89 -9.86
N ARG A 262 -11.37 -8.59 -9.72
CA ARG A 262 -12.48 -9.49 -10.09
C ARG A 262 -12.94 -9.33 -11.54
N ILE A 263 -12.29 -8.43 -12.29
CA ILE A 263 -12.66 -8.03 -13.64
C ILE A 263 -11.56 -8.41 -14.62
N GLY A 264 -11.95 -8.72 -15.86
CA GLY A 264 -11.00 -8.97 -16.94
C GLY A 264 -10.51 -7.67 -17.58
N SER A 265 -9.35 -7.74 -18.24
CA SER A 265 -8.75 -6.57 -18.91
C SER A 265 -9.63 -6.01 -20.04
N LYS A 266 -10.43 -6.84 -20.70
CA LYS A 266 -11.38 -6.42 -21.74
C LYS A 266 -12.50 -5.54 -21.20
N GLU A 267 -12.85 -5.67 -19.92
CA GLU A 267 -13.83 -4.82 -19.26
C GLU A 267 -13.28 -3.42 -18.98
N ARG A 268 -11.96 -3.24 -19.08
CA ARG A 268 -11.27 -1.96 -18.88
C ARG A 268 -11.88 -0.83 -19.69
N ASN A 269 -12.39 -1.11 -20.87
CA ASN A 269 -13.04 -0.11 -21.74
C ASN A 269 -14.36 0.44 -21.15
N ARG A 270 -14.92 -0.21 -20.14
CA ARG A 270 -16.12 0.24 -19.42
C ARG A 270 -15.80 1.20 -18.27
N TYR A 271 -14.52 1.34 -17.90
CA TYR A 271 -14.11 2.22 -16.84
C TYR A 271 -13.85 3.62 -17.35
N LEU A 272 -14.12 4.59 -16.48
CA LEU A 272 -13.90 5.99 -16.79
C LEU A 272 -12.40 6.29 -16.80
N ASP A 273 -11.99 7.13 -17.74
CA ASP A 273 -10.69 7.74 -17.70
C ASP A 273 -10.56 8.65 -16.48
N PHE A 274 -9.36 8.71 -15.95
CA PHE A 274 -9.07 9.57 -14.82
C PHE A 274 -9.10 11.05 -15.27
N ASP A 275 -9.97 11.82 -14.64
CA ASP A 275 -10.10 13.25 -14.86
C ASP A 275 -9.84 13.99 -13.53
N PRO A 276 -8.67 14.63 -13.37
CA PRO A 276 -8.31 15.32 -12.13
C PRO A 276 -9.29 16.41 -11.70
N SER A 277 -10.00 17.00 -12.66
CA SER A 277 -10.94 18.09 -12.37
C SER A 277 -12.17 17.67 -11.56
N ARG A 278 -12.45 16.36 -11.51
CA ARG A 278 -13.59 15.78 -10.78
C ARG A 278 -13.34 15.60 -9.29
N PHE A 279 -12.16 15.94 -8.83
CA PHE A 279 -11.71 15.61 -7.48
C PHE A 279 -11.17 16.84 -6.79
N ILE A 280 -11.39 16.92 -5.49
CA ILE A 280 -10.98 18.04 -4.69
C ILE A 280 -9.61 17.72 -4.08
N PRO A 281 -8.58 18.55 -4.27
CA PRO A 281 -7.29 18.35 -3.61
C PRO A 281 -7.47 18.45 -2.09
N PRO A 282 -6.67 17.72 -1.30
CA PRO A 282 -6.73 17.82 0.16
C PRO A 282 -6.32 19.22 0.62
N SER A 283 -6.79 19.63 1.81
CA SER A 283 -6.29 20.80 2.51
C SER A 283 -4.84 20.59 2.96
N ASN A 284 -4.07 21.67 3.12
CA ASN A 284 -2.67 21.58 3.51
C ASN A 284 -2.44 20.92 4.88
N ASP A 285 -3.45 20.91 5.74
CA ASP A 285 -3.40 20.32 7.08
C ASP A 285 -3.83 18.84 7.11
N TRP A 286 -4.26 18.30 5.96
CA TRP A 286 -4.73 16.93 5.89
C TRP A 286 -3.57 15.96 5.72
N THR A 287 -3.43 15.03 6.67
CA THR A 287 -2.38 14.01 6.63
C THR A 287 -2.92 12.74 5.99
N PRO A 288 -2.25 12.19 4.98
CA PRO A 288 -2.64 10.93 4.37
C PRO A 288 -2.48 9.77 5.33
N PRO A 289 -3.30 8.70 5.18
CA PRO A 289 -3.09 7.46 5.91
C PRO A 289 -1.89 6.71 5.33
N TYR A 290 -1.27 5.85 6.14
CA TYR A 290 -0.30 4.89 5.63
C TYR A 290 -0.93 3.99 4.55
N PRO A 291 -0.24 3.61 3.46
CA PRO A 291 1.18 3.85 3.16
C PRO A 291 1.48 5.13 2.35
N TYR A 292 0.60 6.11 2.35
CA TYR A 292 0.76 7.32 1.57
C TYR A 292 1.45 8.41 2.39
N CYS A 293 2.46 9.06 1.79
CA CYS A 293 3.19 10.15 2.41
C CYS A 293 2.78 11.49 1.79
N SER A 294 2.73 12.55 2.60
CA SER A 294 2.82 13.92 2.11
C SER A 294 4.31 14.27 2.04
N GLU A 295 4.81 14.65 0.88
CA GLU A 295 6.12 15.30 0.79
C GLU A 295 6.06 16.73 1.33
#